data_b6f12a93b240a0dd0863e33a9537c97b
#
_entry.id   b6f12a93b240a0dd0863e33a9537c97b
#
_cell.length_a   1.000
_cell.length_b   1.000
_cell.length_c   1.000
_cell.angle_alpha   90.00
_cell.angle_beta   90.00
_cell.angle_gamma   90.00
#
_symmetry.space_group_name_H-M   'P 1'
#
loop_
_entity.id
_entity.type
_entity.pdbx_description
1 polymer ?
#
loop_
_entity_poly.entity_id
_entity_poly.type
_entity_poly.pdbx_seq_one_letter_code
_entity_poly.pdbx_strand_id
1 'polypeptide(L)'
;MAIRLDTRATDFAERFRAFLDTKREAAADVEAAVRAIIADVAARGDQALSDHTRRFDQFDLDRAGLRVTEQEIAASVESCEPRTLEALSLARERIEHFHRRQIPQNDRFTDALGVELGARWTAIEAVGLYVPGGTAAYPSSVLMNAVPAKVAGVPRIVMVVPAPGGALPPLVLAAAKLAGVDEVYRVGGAQAIAALAYGTKTIAPVAKIVGPGNAYVAAAKRIVFGKVGIDMIAGPSEVLILADSTGNADWIAADLLAQAEHDTGAQAILITDDADLAGAVERSVECQLARLPRKEIAAASWRDYGAIVQVRSLEDSPALVDAIAPEHLEIAAADAERLSARIRNAGAIFIGAHTPEAIGDYVGGSNHVLPTARSARFSSGLGVLDFMKRTSILKCGPEQLRALADAAITLGNAEGLDAHARSVAIRLNR
;
A
#
# COMPACT_ATOMS: atom_id res chain seq x y z
N MET A 1 15.80 -7.89 23.57
CA MET A 1 16.94 -7.92 22.62
C MET A 1 16.44 -8.53 21.33
N ALA A 2 16.87 -8.02 20.20
CA ALA A 2 16.51 -8.55 18.89
C ALA A 2 17.00 -10.00 18.70
N ILE A 3 16.38 -10.71 17.76
CA ILE A 3 16.76 -12.07 17.36
C ILE A 3 18.12 -12.00 16.65
N ARG A 4 19.08 -12.81 17.08
CA ARG A 4 20.38 -12.93 16.38
C ARG A 4 20.43 -14.21 15.56
N LEU A 5 20.75 -14.05 14.26
CA LEU A 5 20.94 -15.13 13.29
C LEU A 5 22.33 -15.00 12.67
N ASP A 6 22.99 -16.12 12.40
CA ASP A 6 24.32 -16.17 11.76
C ASP A 6 24.29 -17.24 10.66
N THR A 7 24.55 -16.84 9.42
CA THR A 7 24.57 -17.78 8.27
C THR A 7 25.63 -18.86 8.36
N ARG A 8 26.60 -18.73 9.28
CA ARG A 8 27.64 -19.74 9.57
C ARG A 8 27.17 -20.81 10.53
N ALA A 9 26.08 -20.58 11.27
CA ALA A 9 25.56 -21.55 12.24
C ALA A 9 24.87 -22.71 11.51
N THR A 10 25.05 -23.92 12.05
CA THR A 10 24.50 -25.15 11.45
C THR A 10 22.97 -25.20 11.46
N ASP A 11 22.34 -24.50 12.38
CA ASP A 11 20.90 -24.40 12.57
C ASP A 11 20.27 -23.16 11.86
N PHE A 12 21.09 -22.38 11.14
CA PHE A 12 20.63 -21.12 10.50
C PHE A 12 19.38 -21.31 9.65
N ALA A 13 19.38 -22.32 8.76
CA ALA A 13 18.27 -22.52 7.82
C ALA A 13 16.92 -22.80 8.54
N GLU A 14 16.97 -23.54 9.65
CA GLU A 14 15.78 -23.84 10.47
C GLU A 14 15.31 -22.57 11.20
N ARG A 15 16.22 -21.87 11.88
CA ARG A 15 15.91 -20.64 12.61
C ARG A 15 15.45 -19.52 11.71
N PHE A 16 16.04 -19.37 10.53
CA PHE A 16 15.63 -18.38 9.55
C PHE A 16 14.22 -18.68 9.01
N ARG A 17 13.89 -19.96 8.76
CA ARG A 17 12.54 -20.36 8.38
C ARG A 17 11.54 -20.03 9.50
N ALA A 18 11.85 -20.39 10.73
CA ALA A 18 11.01 -20.05 11.88
C ALA A 18 10.79 -18.52 12.02
N PHE A 19 11.84 -17.73 11.78
CA PHE A 19 11.76 -16.28 11.76
C PHE A 19 10.81 -15.77 10.65
N LEU A 20 10.91 -16.32 9.44
CA LEU A 20 10.01 -15.95 8.31
C LEU A 20 8.55 -16.35 8.57
N ASP A 21 8.31 -17.43 9.32
CA ASP A 21 6.98 -17.94 9.61
C ASP A 21 6.35 -17.30 10.86
N THR A 22 7.08 -16.40 11.52
CA THR A 22 6.55 -15.66 12.69
C THR A 22 5.36 -14.79 12.28
N LYS A 23 4.18 -15.11 12.84
CA LYS A 23 2.97 -14.32 12.62
C LYS A 23 3.03 -13.06 13.49
N ARG A 24 2.97 -11.91 12.85
CA ARG A 24 2.97 -10.60 13.51
C ARG A 24 1.57 -9.99 13.67
N GLU A 25 0.58 -10.61 13.04
CA GLU A 25 -0.81 -10.23 13.21
C GLU A 25 -1.40 -10.91 14.44
N ALA A 26 -2.07 -10.16 15.30
CA ALA A 26 -2.93 -10.74 16.32
C ALA A 26 -4.03 -11.55 15.61
N ALA A 27 -4.09 -12.85 15.86
CA ALA A 27 -5.15 -13.71 15.37
C ALA A 27 -6.45 -13.41 16.15
N ALA A 28 -6.97 -12.18 16.02
CA ALA A 28 -8.29 -11.88 16.51
C ALA A 28 -9.27 -12.43 15.47
N ASP A 29 -10.25 -13.20 15.93
CA ASP A 29 -11.40 -13.60 15.10
C ASP A 29 -12.29 -12.38 14.85
N VAL A 30 -11.74 -11.41 14.10
CA VAL A 30 -12.45 -10.19 13.72
C VAL A 30 -13.38 -10.44 12.53
N GLU A 31 -13.22 -11.57 11.84
CA GLU A 31 -13.92 -11.80 10.57
C GLU A 31 -15.45 -11.90 10.78
N ALA A 32 -15.90 -12.60 11.79
CA ALA A 32 -17.33 -12.72 12.09
C ALA A 32 -17.96 -11.36 12.44
N ALA A 33 -17.26 -10.57 13.27
CA ALA A 33 -17.71 -9.22 13.61
C ALA A 33 -17.75 -8.30 12.39
N VAL A 34 -16.73 -8.36 11.53
CA VAL A 34 -16.66 -7.55 10.32
C VAL A 34 -17.74 -7.93 9.31
N ARG A 35 -18.02 -9.22 9.12
CA ARG A 35 -19.14 -9.69 8.26
C ARG A 35 -20.48 -9.14 8.76
N ALA A 36 -20.72 -9.15 10.06
CA ALA A 36 -21.94 -8.59 10.65
C ALA A 36 -22.05 -7.07 10.38
N ILE A 37 -20.96 -6.31 10.56
CA ILE A 37 -20.94 -4.87 10.28
C ILE A 37 -21.21 -4.60 8.79
N ILE A 38 -20.57 -5.33 7.88
CA ILE A 38 -20.76 -5.17 6.45
C ILE A 38 -22.23 -5.46 6.05
N ALA A 39 -22.80 -6.56 6.55
CA ALA A 39 -24.19 -6.91 6.29
C ALA A 39 -25.17 -5.84 6.81
N ASP A 40 -24.89 -5.28 7.98
CA ASP A 40 -25.68 -4.23 8.60
C ASP A 40 -25.66 -2.93 7.75
N VAL A 41 -24.48 -2.49 7.32
CA VAL A 41 -24.35 -1.29 6.47
C VAL A 41 -25.02 -1.52 5.11
N ALA A 42 -24.86 -2.71 4.52
CA ALA A 42 -25.49 -3.02 3.24
C ALA A 42 -27.04 -3.01 3.33
N ALA A 43 -27.61 -3.37 4.50
CA ALA A 43 -29.06 -3.41 4.72
C ALA A 43 -29.63 -2.06 5.14
N ARG A 44 -28.98 -1.31 6.05
CA ARG A 44 -29.52 -0.12 6.70
C ARG A 44 -28.85 1.20 6.28
N GLY A 45 -27.76 1.13 5.48
CA GLY A 45 -27.07 2.31 4.96
C GLY A 45 -26.62 3.30 6.03
N ASP A 46 -26.94 4.58 5.86
CA ASP A 46 -26.51 5.67 6.76
C ASP A 46 -26.90 5.46 8.23
N GLN A 47 -28.02 4.79 8.49
CA GLN A 47 -28.44 4.49 9.87
C GLN A 47 -27.46 3.54 10.55
N ALA A 48 -26.96 2.52 9.85
CA ALA A 48 -25.93 1.64 10.37
C ALA A 48 -24.62 2.40 10.62
N LEU A 49 -24.24 3.31 9.71
CA LEU A 49 -23.05 4.17 9.91
C LEU A 49 -23.17 5.00 11.18
N SER A 50 -24.34 5.63 11.42
CA SER A 50 -24.59 6.42 12.64
C SER A 50 -24.47 5.57 13.90
N ASP A 51 -25.11 4.39 13.92
CA ASP A 51 -25.09 3.49 15.07
C ASP A 51 -23.66 2.97 15.37
N HIS A 52 -22.91 2.55 14.35
CA HIS A 52 -21.54 2.08 14.52
C HIS A 52 -20.59 3.21 14.93
N THR A 53 -20.71 4.40 14.35
CA THR A 53 -19.88 5.55 14.73
C THR A 53 -20.16 6.02 16.15
N ARG A 54 -21.44 6.02 16.58
CA ARG A 54 -21.79 6.31 17.97
C ARG A 54 -21.16 5.29 18.93
N ARG A 55 -21.13 4.01 18.54
CA ARG A 55 -20.58 2.93 19.36
C ARG A 55 -19.06 2.96 19.44
N PHE A 56 -18.36 3.16 18.32
CA PHE A 56 -16.89 2.99 18.23
C PHE A 56 -16.14 4.31 18.38
N ASP A 57 -16.67 5.40 17.81
CA ASP A 57 -16.03 6.71 17.82
C ASP A 57 -16.66 7.65 18.87
N GLN A 58 -17.72 7.21 19.59
CA GLN A 58 -18.46 8.01 20.57
C GLN A 58 -18.93 9.36 19.97
N PHE A 59 -19.37 9.33 18.74
CA PHE A 59 -19.73 10.53 17.98
C PHE A 59 -21.10 10.39 17.31
N ASP A 60 -21.92 11.45 17.39
CA ASP A 60 -23.27 11.49 16.85
C ASP A 60 -23.30 12.13 15.46
N LEU A 61 -23.34 11.28 14.42
CA LEU A 61 -23.43 11.74 13.02
C LEU A 61 -24.76 12.39 12.67
N ASP A 62 -25.84 12.07 13.39
CA ASP A 62 -27.17 12.65 13.11
C ASP A 62 -27.21 14.15 13.42
N ARG A 63 -26.36 14.60 14.37
CA ARG A 63 -26.22 16.01 14.74
C ARG A 63 -25.17 16.75 13.93
N ALA A 64 -24.05 16.14 13.64
CA ALA A 64 -22.89 16.79 13.03
C ALA A 64 -22.81 16.61 11.51
N GLY A 65 -23.56 15.65 10.97
CA GLY A 65 -23.47 15.26 9.57
C GLY A 65 -22.31 14.33 9.27
N LEU A 66 -22.53 13.42 8.31
CA LEU A 66 -21.52 12.42 7.90
C LEU A 66 -20.44 13.07 7.01
N ARG A 67 -20.85 13.97 6.11
CA ARG A 67 -19.94 14.66 5.18
C ARG A 67 -19.27 15.85 5.86
N VAL A 68 -17.97 15.98 5.67
CA VAL A 68 -17.22 17.19 6.05
C VAL A 68 -17.47 18.26 5.01
N THR A 69 -17.84 19.45 5.47
CA THR A 69 -18.17 20.57 4.58
C THR A 69 -16.89 21.27 4.09
N GLU A 70 -17.01 21.96 2.95
CA GLU A 70 -15.90 22.79 2.46
C GLU A 70 -15.51 23.90 3.43
N GLN A 71 -16.46 24.40 4.21
CA GLN A 71 -16.21 25.42 5.23
C GLN A 71 -15.36 24.85 6.38
N GLU A 72 -15.63 23.61 6.84
CA GLU A 72 -14.82 22.93 7.85
C GLU A 72 -13.40 22.66 7.32
N ILE A 73 -13.28 22.25 6.05
CA ILE A 73 -11.98 22.04 5.40
C ILE A 73 -11.21 23.37 5.31
N ALA A 74 -11.85 24.46 4.90
CA ALA A 74 -11.22 25.77 4.81
C ALA A 74 -10.73 26.27 6.18
N ALA A 75 -11.56 26.18 7.22
CA ALA A 75 -11.21 26.54 8.58
C ALA A 75 -10.02 25.69 9.11
N SER A 76 -9.98 24.40 8.74
CA SER A 76 -8.86 23.53 9.11
C SER A 76 -7.55 23.97 8.44
N VAL A 77 -7.58 24.35 7.17
CA VAL A 77 -6.39 24.89 6.47
C VAL A 77 -5.90 26.16 7.12
N GLU A 78 -6.79 27.09 7.47
CA GLU A 78 -6.45 28.34 8.14
C GLU A 78 -5.83 28.14 9.52
N SER A 79 -6.18 27.06 10.21
CA SER A 79 -5.63 26.72 11.53
C SER A 79 -4.25 26.04 11.48
N CYS A 80 -3.78 25.63 10.31
CA CYS A 80 -2.49 24.95 10.16
C CYS A 80 -1.33 25.94 10.13
N GLU A 81 -0.21 25.51 10.68
CA GLU A 81 1.03 26.28 10.62
C GLU A 81 1.51 26.41 9.15
N PRO A 82 1.85 27.63 8.67
CA PRO A 82 2.27 27.86 7.28
C PRO A 82 3.45 26.98 6.83
N ARG A 83 4.46 26.82 7.68
CA ARG A 83 5.61 25.96 7.40
C ARG A 83 5.23 24.50 7.14
N THR A 84 4.23 23.98 7.86
CA THR A 84 3.74 22.62 7.67
C THR A 84 2.97 22.50 6.35
N LEU A 85 2.19 23.52 5.97
CA LEU A 85 1.51 23.56 4.66
C LEU A 85 2.51 23.64 3.50
N GLU A 86 3.60 24.40 3.65
CA GLU A 86 4.68 24.43 2.66
C GLU A 86 5.34 23.06 2.50
N ALA A 87 5.61 22.35 3.61
CA ALA A 87 6.15 20.98 3.56
C ALA A 87 5.20 20.00 2.88
N LEU A 88 3.89 20.07 3.16
CA LEU A 88 2.87 19.25 2.48
C LEU A 88 2.80 19.59 0.97
N SER A 89 2.93 20.86 0.61
CA SER A 89 2.94 21.30 -0.80
C SER A 89 4.15 20.74 -1.54
N LEU A 90 5.34 20.79 -0.93
CA LEU A 90 6.54 20.18 -1.48
C LEU A 90 6.36 18.66 -1.65
N ALA A 91 5.84 17.97 -0.64
CA ALA A 91 5.56 16.53 -0.70
C ALA A 91 4.62 16.21 -1.86
N ARG A 92 3.49 16.91 -1.97
CA ARG A 92 2.53 16.73 -3.07
C ARG A 92 3.20 16.88 -4.44
N GLU A 93 3.98 17.94 -4.64
CA GLU A 93 4.65 18.21 -5.92
C GLU A 93 5.62 17.10 -6.31
N ARG A 94 6.40 16.61 -5.35
CA ARG A 94 7.35 15.53 -5.58
C ARG A 94 6.65 14.19 -5.89
N ILE A 95 5.58 13.87 -5.14
CA ILE A 95 4.75 12.68 -5.37
C ILE A 95 4.10 12.76 -6.76
N GLU A 96 3.54 13.91 -7.12
CA GLU A 96 2.94 14.14 -8.44
C GLU A 96 3.95 13.97 -9.57
N HIS A 97 5.14 14.56 -9.42
CA HIS A 97 6.22 14.48 -10.42
C HIS A 97 6.66 13.03 -10.67
N PHE A 98 6.84 12.26 -9.61
CA PHE A 98 7.21 10.83 -9.70
C PHE A 98 6.13 10.03 -10.41
N HIS A 99 4.87 10.17 -9.98
CA HIS A 99 3.76 9.38 -10.49
C HIS A 99 3.35 9.75 -11.92
N ARG A 100 3.55 10.99 -12.38
CA ARG A 100 3.31 11.37 -13.80
C ARG A 100 4.14 10.54 -14.77
N ARG A 101 5.29 10.04 -14.38
CA ARG A 101 6.14 9.17 -15.20
C ARG A 101 5.62 7.74 -15.35
N GLN A 102 4.66 7.35 -14.52
CA GLN A 102 4.04 6.02 -14.54
C GLN A 102 2.81 5.94 -15.47
N ILE A 103 2.33 7.07 -16.01
CA ILE A 103 1.16 7.08 -16.89
C ILE A 103 1.47 6.26 -18.14
N PRO A 104 0.72 5.16 -18.40
CA PRO A 104 0.94 4.32 -19.53
C PRO A 104 0.39 4.97 -20.81
N GLN A 105 1.01 4.63 -21.93
CA GLN A 105 0.53 5.05 -23.25
C GLN A 105 -0.42 4.01 -23.84
N ASN A 106 -1.43 4.49 -24.58
CA ASN A 106 -2.23 3.64 -25.45
C ASN A 106 -1.36 3.16 -26.61
N ASP A 107 -1.52 1.90 -26.98
CA ASP A 107 -0.76 1.30 -28.05
C ASP A 107 -1.69 0.68 -29.11
N ARG A 108 -1.33 0.79 -30.39
CA ARG A 108 -1.97 0.11 -31.51
C ARG A 108 -0.93 -0.23 -32.57
N PHE A 109 -0.97 -1.47 -33.02
CA PHE A 109 -0.12 -1.95 -34.11
C PHE A 109 -0.89 -2.94 -34.98
N THR A 110 -0.38 -3.15 -36.19
CA THR A 110 -0.91 -4.15 -37.14
C THR A 110 0.10 -5.28 -37.25
N ASP A 111 -0.36 -6.52 -37.06
CA ASP A 111 0.51 -7.68 -37.18
C ASP A 111 0.74 -8.10 -38.65
N ALA A 112 1.51 -9.18 -38.84
CA ALA A 112 1.87 -9.66 -40.17
C ALA A 112 0.67 -10.16 -41.01
N LEU A 113 -0.46 -10.48 -40.36
CA LEU A 113 -1.71 -10.88 -41.00
C LEU A 113 -2.63 -9.69 -41.30
N GLY A 114 -2.22 -8.49 -40.92
CA GLY A 114 -3.02 -7.27 -41.05
C GLY A 114 -4.07 -7.07 -39.95
N VAL A 115 -4.02 -7.86 -38.86
CA VAL A 115 -4.89 -7.67 -37.70
C VAL A 115 -4.43 -6.46 -36.89
N GLU A 116 -5.34 -5.54 -36.59
CA GLU A 116 -5.07 -4.42 -35.70
C GLU A 116 -5.26 -4.85 -34.26
N LEU A 117 -4.18 -4.78 -33.48
CA LEU A 117 -4.11 -5.14 -32.06
C LEU A 117 -3.74 -3.90 -31.24
N GLY A 118 -4.13 -3.87 -29.98
CA GLY A 118 -3.72 -2.78 -29.11
C GLY A 118 -4.28 -2.84 -27.72
N ALA A 119 -3.96 -1.80 -26.96
CA ALA A 119 -4.48 -1.60 -25.60
C ALA A 119 -4.85 -0.13 -25.38
N ARG A 120 -5.94 0.07 -24.65
CA ARG A 120 -6.38 1.38 -24.17
C ARG A 120 -6.42 1.39 -22.66
N TRP A 121 -5.81 2.41 -22.08
CA TRP A 121 -5.84 2.66 -20.65
C TRP A 121 -6.91 3.70 -20.32
N THR A 122 -7.67 3.46 -19.26
CA THR A 122 -8.69 4.37 -18.77
C THR A 122 -8.67 4.38 -17.26
N ALA A 123 -8.82 5.55 -16.63
CA ALA A 123 -8.99 5.65 -15.21
C ALA A 123 -10.23 4.89 -14.73
N ILE A 124 -10.24 4.43 -13.49
CA ILE A 124 -11.43 3.96 -12.80
C ILE A 124 -12.36 5.15 -12.52
N GLU A 125 -13.67 4.90 -12.34
CA GLU A 125 -14.68 5.94 -12.22
C GLU A 125 -14.64 6.66 -10.86
N ALA A 126 -14.31 5.92 -9.79
CA ALA A 126 -14.21 6.49 -8.45
C ALA A 126 -13.28 5.65 -7.58
N VAL A 127 -12.58 6.29 -6.65
CA VAL A 127 -11.77 5.62 -5.64
C VAL A 127 -12.13 6.10 -4.24
N GLY A 128 -12.17 5.16 -3.29
CA GLY A 128 -12.30 5.43 -1.86
C GLY A 128 -10.93 5.35 -1.18
N LEU A 129 -10.53 6.41 -0.50
CA LEU A 129 -9.32 6.47 0.30
C LEU A 129 -9.68 6.21 1.76
N TYR A 130 -9.15 5.17 2.35
CA TYR A 130 -9.20 4.99 3.80
C TYR A 130 -7.98 5.64 4.43
N VAL A 131 -8.19 6.66 5.24
CA VAL A 131 -7.12 7.32 6.00
C VAL A 131 -7.21 6.87 7.45
N PRO A 132 -6.15 6.28 8.02
CA PRO A 132 -6.19 5.86 9.41
C PRO A 132 -6.42 7.04 10.36
N GLY A 133 -7.18 6.79 11.41
CA GLY A 133 -7.28 7.66 12.57
C GLY A 133 -6.61 7.00 13.76
N GLY A 134 -6.46 7.71 14.85
CA GLY A 134 -5.90 7.18 16.09
C GLY A 134 -4.96 8.16 16.77
N THR A 135 -3.85 7.65 17.30
CA THR A 135 -2.88 8.43 18.09
C THR A 135 -2.04 9.40 17.27
N ALA A 136 -2.02 9.27 15.94
CA ALA A 136 -1.29 10.15 15.03
C ALA A 136 -2.19 10.62 13.88
N ALA A 137 -1.91 11.83 13.37
CA ALA A 137 -2.47 12.32 12.12
C ALA A 137 -1.58 11.83 10.96
N TYR A 138 -2.20 11.37 9.86
CA TYR A 138 -1.48 10.85 8.69
C TYR A 138 -1.76 11.67 7.42
N PRO A 139 -1.38 12.96 7.37
CA PRO A 139 -1.55 13.78 6.17
C PRO A 139 -0.74 13.25 4.98
N SER A 140 0.41 12.60 5.22
CA SER A 140 1.20 11.93 4.18
C SER A 140 0.41 10.82 3.50
N SER A 141 -0.32 9.99 4.26
CA SER A 141 -1.15 8.93 3.68
C SER A 141 -2.27 9.48 2.80
N VAL A 142 -2.79 10.67 3.08
CA VAL A 142 -3.73 11.35 2.18
C VAL A 142 -3.07 11.64 0.84
N LEU A 143 -1.88 12.27 0.85
CA LEU A 143 -1.14 12.61 -0.37
C LEU A 143 -0.76 11.36 -1.16
N MET A 144 -0.22 10.33 -0.49
CA MET A 144 0.24 9.09 -1.11
C MET A 144 -0.87 8.29 -1.78
N ASN A 145 -2.10 8.42 -1.32
CA ASN A 145 -3.26 7.77 -1.93
C ASN A 145 -3.95 8.66 -2.98
N ALA A 146 -4.16 9.95 -2.68
CA ALA A 146 -4.94 10.84 -3.52
C ALA A 146 -4.17 11.35 -4.75
N VAL A 147 -2.88 11.68 -4.60
CA VAL A 147 -2.10 12.27 -5.71
C VAL A 147 -1.94 11.30 -6.88
N PRO A 148 -1.55 10.03 -6.71
CA PRO A 148 -1.48 9.08 -7.84
C PRO A 148 -2.85 8.82 -8.46
N ALA A 149 -3.95 8.81 -7.68
CA ALA A 149 -5.30 8.72 -8.21
C ALA A 149 -5.65 9.92 -9.10
N LYS A 150 -5.28 11.13 -8.67
CA LYS A 150 -5.48 12.37 -9.45
C LYS A 150 -4.64 12.36 -10.73
N VAL A 151 -3.38 11.91 -10.64
CA VAL A 151 -2.48 11.76 -11.79
C VAL A 151 -3.03 10.74 -12.81
N ALA A 152 -3.64 9.65 -12.34
CA ALA A 152 -4.31 8.67 -13.18
C ALA A 152 -5.56 9.21 -13.89
N GLY A 153 -6.07 10.37 -13.45
CA GLY A 153 -7.28 10.99 -13.99
C GLY A 153 -8.58 10.43 -13.42
N VAL A 154 -8.57 9.88 -12.19
CA VAL A 154 -9.78 9.42 -11.51
C VAL A 154 -10.70 10.62 -11.27
N PRO A 155 -11.93 10.63 -11.81
CA PRO A 155 -12.82 11.80 -11.76
C PRO A 155 -13.45 12.04 -10.38
N ARG A 156 -13.52 11.02 -9.52
CA ARG A 156 -14.12 11.14 -8.18
C ARG A 156 -13.27 10.44 -7.13
N ILE A 157 -12.72 11.20 -6.19
CA ILE A 157 -11.88 10.74 -5.08
C ILE A 157 -12.61 11.01 -3.77
N VAL A 158 -12.93 9.94 -3.05
CA VAL A 158 -13.69 9.95 -1.79
C VAL A 158 -12.77 9.55 -0.67
N MET A 159 -12.69 10.33 0.39
CA MET A 159 -11.93 10.02 1.59
C MET A 159 -12.85 9.69 2.76
N VAL A 160 -12.57 8.61 3.45
CA VAL A 160 -13.15 8.27 4.75
C VAL A 160 -12.08 8.30 5.82
N VAL A 161 -12.39 8.89 6.97
CA VAL A 161 -11.46 9.05 8.09
C VAL A 161 -12.21 8.93 9.40
N PRO A 162 -11.74 8.09 10.36
CA PRO A 162 -12.33 8.02 11.70
C PRO A 162 -12.26 9.38 12.40
N ALA A 163 -13.30 9.71 13.14
CA ALA A 163 -13.40 10.98 13.87
C ALA A 163 -13.81 10.72 15.34
N PRO A 164 -12.93 10.14 16.18
CA PRO A 164 -13.23 9.90 17.59
C PRO A 164 -13.64 11.20 18.30
N GLY A 165 -14.81 11.18 18.98
CA GLY A 165 -15.38 12.39 19.57
C GLY A 165 -15.74 13.51 18.58
N GLY A 166 -15.74 13.22 17.28
CA GLY A 166 -16.00 14.17 16.19
C GLY A 166 -14.81 15.00 15.74
N ALA A 167 -13.64 14.83 16.36
CA ALA A 167 -12.44 15.59 16.02
C ALA A 167 -11.75 15.00 14.76
N LEU A 168 -11.49 15.86 13.80
CA LEU A 168 -10.66 15.55 12.63
C LEU A 168 -9.37 16.36 12.71
N PRO A 169 -8.19 15.72 12.51
CA PRO A 169 -6.92 16.45 12.52
C PRO A 169 -6.89 17.48 11.39
N PRO A 170 -6.65 18.78 11.67
CA PRO A 170 -6.67 19.81 10.63
C PRO A 170 -5.73 19.55 9.46
N LEU A 171 -4.52 18.99 9.73
CA LEU A 171 -3.55 18.66 8.69
C LEU A 171 -4.04 17.58 7.72
N VAL A 172 -4.90 16.65 8.16
CA VAL A 172 -5.50 15.62 7.28
C VAL A 172 -6.47 16.27 6.31
N LEU A 173 -7.29 17.23 6.78
CA LEU A 173 -8.20 17.98 5.92
C LEU A 173 -7.46 18.93 4.97
N ALA A 174 -6.38 19.56 5.44
CA ALA A 174 -5.50 20.38 4.60
C ALA A 174 -4.84 19.54 3.49
N ALA A 175 -4.34 18.35 3.81
CA ALA A 175 -3.78 17.43 2.82
C ALA A 175 -4.85 16.97 1.81
N ALA A 176 -6.08 16.68 2.25
CA ALA A 176 -7.19 16.33 1.36
C ALA A 176 -7.52 17.47 0.38
N LYS A 177 -7.58 18.71 0.86
CA LYS A 177 -7.77 19.88 0.01
C LYS A 177 -6.65 20.04 -1.00
N LEU A 178 -5.40 19.95 -0.53
CA LEU A 178 -4.20 20.09 -1.34
C LEU A 178 -4.10 19.02 -2.44
N ALA A 179 -4.47 17.77 -2.13
CA ALA A 179 -4.46 16.65 -3.07
C ALA A 179 -5.67 16.64 -4.01
N GLY A 180 -6.67 17.51 -3.80
CA GLY A 180 -7.86 17.61 -4.62
C GLY A 180 -8.84 16.45 -4.42
N VAL A 181 -9.01 16.01 -3.16
CA VAL A 181 -10.07 15.06 -2.76
C VAL A 181 -11.43 15.73 -2.93
N ASP A 182 -12.40 15.05 -3.54
CA ASP A 182 -13.69 15.62 -3.91
C ASP A 182 -14.73 15.52 -2.77
N GLU A 183 -14.64 14.46 -1.96
CA GLU A 183 -15.57 14.20 -0.86
C GLU A 183 -14.82 13.66 0.36
N VAL A 184 -15.14 14.18 1.55
CA VAL A 184 -14.57 13.71 2.82
C VAL A 184 -15.70 13.34 3.77
N TYR A 185 -15.61 12.13 4.36
CA TYR A 185 -16.59 11.61 5.30
C TYR A 185 -15.93 11.21 6.62
N ARG A 186 -16.56 11.63 7.75
CA ARG A 186 -16.10 11.30 9.10
C ARG A 186 -16.66 9.96 9.56
N VAL A 187 -16.11 8.90 9.00
CA VAL A 187 -16.45 7.52 9.32
C VAL A 187 -15.24 6.63 9.14
N GLY A 188 -15.00 5.74 10.09
CA GLY A 188 -13.87 4.81 10.08
C GLY A 188 -14.30 3.34 10.15
N GLY A 189 -13.33 2.45 10.36
CA GLY A 189 -13.57 1.03 10.59
C GLY A 189 -14.16 0.25 9.41
N ALA A 190 -14.65 -0.95 9.71
CA ALA A 190 -15.25 -1.85 8.71
C ALA A 190 -16.52 -1.25 8.07
N GLN A 191 -17.26 -0.43 8.80
CA GLN A 191 -18.47 0.24 8.31
C GLN A 191 -18.15 1.26 7.21
N ALA A 192 -17.01 1.96 7.28
CA ALA A 192 -16.57 2.86 6.23
C ALA A 192 -16.23 2.11 4.94
N ILE A 193 -15.53 0.96 5.06
CA ILE A 193 -15.22 0.09 3.92
C ILE A 193 -16.50 -0.46 3.29
N ALA A 194 -17.49 -0.87 4.11
CA ALA A 194 -18.78 -1.33 3.63
C ALA A 194 -19.54 -0.22 2.87
N ALA A 195 -19.55 1.01 3.41
CA ALA A 195 -20.19 2.16 2.76
C ALA A 195 -19.56 2.48 1.40
N LEU A 196 -18.23 2.45 1.30
CA LEU A 196 -17.52 2.66 0.03
C LEU A 196 -17.80 1.54 -0.98
N ALA A 197 -17.97 0.28 -0.53
CA ALA A 197 -18.21 -0.87 -1.41
C ALA A 197 -19.65 -1.00 -1.89
N TYR A 198 -20.62 -0.80 -1.01
CA TYR A 198 -22.05 -1.01 -1.30
C TYR A 198 -22.82 0.26 -1.60
N GLY A 199 -22.29 1.39 -1.16
CA GLY A 199 -22.97 2.67 -1.17
C GLY A 199 -23.99 2.79 -0.02
N THR A 200 -24.36 4.02 0.27
CA THR A 200 -25.44 4.40 1.17
C THR A 200 -26.25 5.53 0.52
N LYS A 201 -27.21 6.12 1.22
CA LYS A 201 -27.91 7.30 0.70
C LYS A 201 -26.96 8.49 0.53
N THR A 202 -25.98 8.64 1.43
CA THR A 202 -25.04 9.79 1.46
C THR A 202 -23.74 9.50 0.71
N ILE A 203 -23.22 8.28 0.77
CA ILE A 203 -21.96 7.88 0.15
C ILE A 203 -22.26 7.03 -1.08
N ALA A 204 -22.01 7.54 -2.27
CA ALA A 204 -22.10 6.72 -3.48
C ALA A 204 -20.92 5.71 -3.53
N PRO A 205 -21.15 4.48 -4.03
CA PRO A 205 -20.11 3.45 -4.04
C PRO A 205 -18.94 3.85 -4.96
N VAL A 206 -17.78 3.20 -4.74
CA VAL A 206 -16.56 3.41 -5.52
C VAL A 206 -16.15 2.14 -6.26
N ALA A 207 -15.27 2.29 -7.26
CA ALA A 207 -14.74 1.15 -8.02
C ALA A 207 -13.55 0.46 -7.32
N LYS A 208 -12.80 1.20 -6.50
CA LYS A 208 -11.63 0.67 -5.77
C LYS A 208 -11.51 1.37 -4.40
N ILE A 209 -11.04 0.63 -3.39
CA ILE A 209 -10.73 1.15 -2.05
C ILE A 209 -9.24 0.98 -1.82
N VAL A 210 -8.55 2.04 -1.43
CA VAL A 210 -7.11 2.06 -1.16
C VAL A 210 -6.82 2.66 0.22
N GLY A 211 -5.65 2.41 0.72
CA GLY A 211 -5.17 2.92 2.01
C GLY A 211 -5.10 1.87 3.11
N PRO A 212 -4.14 2.03 4.03
CA PRO A 212 -3.93 1.12 5.16
C PRO A 212 -4.97 1.32 6.26
N GLY A 213 -5.14 0.31 7.09
CA GLY A 213 -6.02 0.37 8.26
C GLY A 213 -5.74 -0.77 9.23
N ASN A 214 -6.41 -0.77 10.37
CA ASN A 214 -6.28 -1.81 11.39
C ASN A 214 -6.85 -3.18 10.90
N ALA A 215 -6.74 -4.20 11.74
CA ALA A 215 -7.21 -5.56 11.43
C ALA A 215 -8.68 -5.63 10.96
N TYR A 216 -9.57 -4.78 11.49
CA TYR A 216 -10.97 -4.71 11.05
C TYR A 216 -11.10 -4.16 9.63
N VAL A 217 -10.31 -3.15 9.29
CA VAL A 217 -10.28 -2.55 7.94
C VAL A 217 -9.68 -3.54 6.94
N ALA A 218 -8.58 -4.19 7.29
CA ALA A 218 -7.94 -5.21 6.46
C ALA A 218 -8.89 -6.39 6.20
N ALA A 219 -9.58 -6.90 7.23
CA ALA A 219 -10.59 -7.93 7.09
C ALA A 219 -11.78 -7.47 6.23
N ALA A 220 -12.24 -6.23 6.41
CA ALA A 220 -13.33 -5.67 5.62
C ALA A 220 -12.95 -5.55 4.14
N LYS A 221 -11.75 -5.04 3.82
CA LYS A 221 -11.23 -4.98 2.44
C LYS A 221 -11.20 -6.37 1.80
N ARG A 222 -10.73 -7.39 2.53
CA ARG A 222 -10.71 -8.79 2.05
C ARG A 222 -12.10 -9.31 1.73
N ILE A 223 -13.08 -9.03 2.59
CA ILE A 223 -14.46 -9.52 2.43
C ILE A 223 -15.19 -8.84 1.26
N VAL A 224 -14.96 -7.54 1.05
CA VAL A 224 -15.63 -6.81 -0.03
C VAL A 224 -14.92 -6.94 -1.39
N PHE A 225 -13.72 -7.54 -1.43
CA PHE A 225 -13.02 -7.78 -2.69
C PHE A 225 -13.86 -8.65 -3.63
N GLY A 226 -13.97 -8.22 -4.88
CA GLY A 226 -14.87 -8.82 -5.87
C GLY A 226 -16.16 -8.02 -6.05
N LYS A 227 -16.68 -7.37 -5.00
CA LYS A 227 -17.71 -6.34 -5.11
C LYS A 227 -17.10 -4.98 -5.48
N VAL A 228 -15.94 -4.68 -4.92
CA VAL A 228 -15.11 -3.52 -5.17
C VAL A 228 -13.66 -3.96 -5.29
N GLY A 229 -12.83 -3.26 -6.07
CA GLY A 229 -11.38 -3.49 -6.08
C GLY A 229 -10.73 -3.00 -4.78
N ILE A 230 -9.58 -3.57 -4.44
CA ILE A 230 -8.73 -3.07 -3.36
C ILE A 230 -7.29 -2.91 -3.86
N ASP A 231 -6.47 -2.14 -3.13
CA ASP A 231 -5.02 -2.07 -3.35
C ASP A 231 -4.33 -3.36 -2.88
N MET A 232 -4.22 -3.53 -1.58
CA MET A 232 -3.56 -4.67 -0.93
C MET A 232 -4.16 -4.92 0.45
N ILE A 233 -3.78 -6.04 1.06
CA ILE A 233 -4.02 -6.32 2.48
C ILE A 233 -2.73 -5.96 3.19
N ALA A 234 -2.74 -4.84 3.90
CA ALA A 234 -1.58 -4.40 4.67
C ALA A 234 -1.46 -5.20 5.98
N GLY A 235 -0.25 -5.68 6.25
CA GLY A 235 0.18 -6.16 7.57
C GLY A 235 0.97 -5.09 8.32
N PRO A 236 1.60 -5.43 9.46
CA PRO A 236 2.50 -4.54 10.17
C PRO A 236 3.69 -4.15 9.29
N SER A 237 4.14 -2.91 9.42
CA SER A 237 5.22 -2.35 8.60
C SER A 237 6.59 -3.00 8.87
N GLU A 238 7.48 -2.90 7.89
CA GLU A 238 8.78 -3.60 7.87
C GLU A 238 9.88 -2.72 7.30
N VAL A 239 11.05 -2.72 7.96
CA VAL A 239 12.29 -2.23 7.37
C VAL A 239 13.36 -3.30 7.42
N LEU A 240 14.12 -3.44 6.34
CA LEU A 240 15.35 -4.23 6.29
C LEU A 240 16.47 -3.33 5.84
N ILE A 241 17.54 -3.29 6.63
CA ILE A 241 18.76 -2.52 6.33
C ILE A 241 19.89 -3.47 5.99
N LEU A 242 20.51 -3.30 4.81
CA LEU A 242 21.78 -3.90 4.45
C LEU A 242 22.91 -2.93 4.75
N ALA A 243 23.90 -3.33 5.55
CA ALA A 243 25.02 -2.46 5.86
C ALA A 243 26.35 -3.24 5.96
N ASP A 244 27.43 -2.65 5.45
CA ASP A 244 28.81 -3.10 5.63
C ASP A 244 29.54 -2.23 6.66
N SER A 245 30.84 -2.46 6.84
CA SER A 245 31.69 -1.71 7.79
C SER A 245 31.75 -0.20 7.55
N THR A 246 31.28 0.30 6.40
CA THR A 246 31.19 1.74 6.11
C THR A 246 29.96 2.40 6.70
N GLY A 247 28.98 1.60 7.18
CA GLY A 247 27.74 2.05 7.77
C GLY A 247 27.94 2.83 9.08
N ASN A 248 27.12 3.84 9.29
CA ASN A 248 27.09 4.57 10.57
C ASN A 248 26.09 3.92 11.52
N ALA A 249 26.58 3.36 12.63
CA ALA A 249 25.75 2.63 13.59
C ALA A 249 24.61 3.45 14.19
N ASP A 250 24.83 4.76 14.41
CA ASP A 250 23.80 5.63 14.99
C ASP A 250 22.69 5.96 13.99
N TRP A 251 23.03 6.10 12.71
CA TRP A 251 22.03 6.31 11.65
C TRP A 251 21.19 5.06 11.43
N ILE A 252 21.85 3.91 11.30
CA ILE A 252 21.17 2.61 11.16
C ILE A 252 20.23 2.35 12.34
N ALA A 253 20.69 2.64 13.57
CA ALA A 253 19.85 2.49 14.75
C ALA A 253 18.63 3.42 14.74
N ALA A 254 18.79 4.65 14.25
CA ALA A 254 17.69 5.61 14.10
C ALA A 254 16.65 5.12 13.09
N ASP A 255 17.10 4.57 11.94
CA ASP A 255 16.21 4.05 10.89
C ASP A 255 15.47 2.78 11.36
N LEU A 256 16.15 1.85 12.05
CA LEU A 256 15.49 0.70 12.67
C LEU A 256 14.43 1.10 13.70
N LEU A 257 14.68 2.16 14.48
CA LEU A 257 13.75 2.67 15.47
C LEU A 257 12.62 3.50 14.86
N ALA A 258 12.85 4.20 13.75
CA ALA A 258 11.82 4.88 12.98
C ALA A 258 10.72 3.90 12.55
N GLN A 259 11.10 2.69 12.11
CA GLN A 259 10.14 1.64 11.82
C GLN A 259 9.52 1.02 13.10
N ALA A 260 10.33 0.73 14.10
CA ALA A 260 9.88 0.06 15.33
C ALA A 260 8.84 0.88 16.11
N GLU A 261 8.86 2.22 16.02
CA GLU A 261 7.90 3.07 16.72
C GLU A 261 6.51 3.12 16.09
N HIS A 262 6.32 2.59 14.87
CA HIS A 262 5.02 2.59 14.18
C HIS A 262 4.00 1.75 14.93
N ASP A 263 4.33 0.50 15.26
CA ASP A 263 3.43 -0.45 15.93
C ASP A 263 4.24 -1.53 16.67
N THR A 264 3.64 -2.15 17.69
CA THR A 264 4.26 -3.26 18.43
C THR A 264 4.52 -4.50 17.57
N GLY A 265 3.82 -4.66 16.45
CA GLY A 265 4.01 -5.71 15.43
C GLY A 265 4.96 -5.33 14.31
N ALA A 266 5.47 -4.08 14.26
CA ALA A 266 6.44 -3.66 13.26
C ALA A 266 7.72 -4.49 13.32
N GLN A 267 8.42 -4.63 12.19
CA GLN A 267 9.64 -5.44 12.11
C GLN A 267 10.80 -4.61 11.56
N ALA A 268 11.89 -4.57 12.31
CA ALA A 268 13.13 -3.89 11.95
C ALA A 268 14.28 -4.92 11.90
N ILE A 269 14.92 -5.04 10.73
CA ILE A 269 15.94 -6.07 10.46
C ILE A 269 17.22 -5.41 9.98
N LEU A 270 18.35 -5.78 10.58
CA LEU A 270 19.69 -5.49 10.06
C LEU A 270 20.30 -6.75 9.48
N ILE A 271 20.83 -6.68 8.25
CA ILE A 271 21.74 -7.70 7.70
C ILE A 271 23.10 -7.05 7.48
N THR A 272 24.15 -7.61 8.06
CA THR A 272 25.51 -7.10 7.92
C THR A 272 26.54 -8.23 7.89
N ASP A 273 27.66 -8.00 7.22
CA ASP A 273 28.83 -8.88 7.25
C ASP A 273 29.88 -8.45 8.29
N ASP A 274 29.65 -7.31 8.96
CA ASP A 274 30.54 -6.75 9.98
C ASP A 274 29.97 -6.97 11.39
N ALA A 275 30.68 -7.75 12.22
CA ALA A 275 30.27 -8.07 13.58
C ALA A 275 30.40 -6.87 14.54
N ASP A 276 31.39 -6.01 14.32
CA ASP A 276 31.60 -4.83 15.15
C ASP A 276 30.50 -3.81 14.90
N LEU A 277 30.10 -3.60 13.64
CA LEU A 277 28.95 -2.80 13.27
C LEU A 277 27.66 -3.35 13.90
N ALA A 278 27.42 -4.67 13.81
CA ALA A 278 26.24 -5.29 14.41
C ALA A 278 26.15 -4.99 15.92
N GLY A 279 27.28 -5.12 16.64
CA GLY A 279 27.34 -4.80 18.07
C GLY A 279 27.19 -3.29 18.36
N ALA A 280 27.73 -2.43 17.51
CA ALA A 280 27.59 -0.99 17.65
C ALA A 280 26.14 -0.52 17.43
N VAL A 281 25.47 -1.07 16.41
CA VAL A 281 24.05 -0.77 16.14
C VAL A 281 23.17 -1.20 17.32
N GLU A 282 23.36 -2.39 17.88
CA GLU A 282 22.56 -2.85 19.03
C GLU A 282 22.70 -1.92 20.23
N ARG A 283 23.94 -1.51 20.56
CA ARG A 283 24.18 -0.51 21.64
C ARG A 283 23.54 0.84 21.33
N SER A 284 23.60 1.28 20.08
CA SER A 284 23.00 2.55 19.67
C SER A 284 21.47 2.50 19.73
N VAL A 285 20.84 1.38 19.31
CA VAL A 285 19.40 1.17 19.48
C VAL A 285 18.99 1.26 20.94
N GLU A 286 19.71 0.60 21.88
CA GLU A 286 19.41 0.69 23.31
C GLU A 286 19.52 2.13 23.84
N CYS A 287 20.55 2.85 23.42
CA CYS A 287 20.78 4.24 23.84
C CYS A 287 19.70 5.20 23.31
N GLN A 288 19.32 5.08 22.03
CA GLN A 288 18.34 5.95 21.39
C GLN A 288 16.93 5.63 21.87
N LEU A 289 16.58 4.34 22.02
CA LEU A 289 15.30 3.87 22.51
C LEU A 289 14.91 4.50 23.86
N ALA A 290 15.88 4.68 24.77
CA ALA A 290 15.65 5.29 26.07
C ALA A 290 15.12 6.73 25.99
N ARG A 291 15.33 7.43 24.85
CA ARG A 291 14.98 8.83 24.62
C ARG A 291 13.73 9.03 23.78
N LEU A 292 13.20 7.97 23.17
CA LEU A 292 12.02 8.06 22.29
C LEU A 292 10.74 8.33 23.08
N PRO A 293 9.86 9.23 22.63
CA PRO A 293 8.54 9.41 23.21
C PRO A 293 7.69 8.13 23.17
N ARG A 294 7.81 7.35 22.08
CA ARG A 294 7.08 6.08 21.86
C ARG A 294 7.91 4.84 22.22
N LYS A 295 8.83 4.98 23.18
CA LYS A 295 9.80 3.94 23.55
C LYS A 295 9.18 2.57 23.89
N GLU A 296 7.99 2.54 24.48
CA GLU A 296 7.34 1.29 24.87
C GLU A 296 6.90 0.48 23.65
N ILE A 297 6.38 1.15 22.61
CA ILE A 297 5.98 0.54 21.34
C ILE A 297 7.24 0.05 20.61
N ALA A 298 8.23 0.92 20.44
CA ALA A 298 9.46 0.59 19.74
C ALA A 298 10.24 -0.52 20.45
N ALA A 299 10.27 -0.54 21.80
CA ALA A 299 10.90 -1.58 22.58
C ALA A 299 10.22 -2.96 22.42
N ALA A 300 8.90 -2.99 22.38
CA ALA A 300 8.14 -4.22 22.16
C ALA A 300 8.41 -4.75 20.75
N SER A 301 8.30 -3.93 19.73
CA SER A 301 8.59 -4.27 18.34
C SER A 301 10.03 -4.83 18.18
N TRP A 302 11.04 -4.10 18.66
CA TRP A 302 12.44 -4.51 18.57
C TRP A 302 12.75 -5.80 19.33
N ARG A 303 12.16 -5.98 20.51
CA ARG A 303 12.35 -7.20 21.32
C ARG A 303 11.73 -8.43 20.67
N ASP A 304 10.50 -8.29 20.13
CA ASP A 304 9.69 -9.43 19.72
C ASP A 304 9.85 -9.77 18.24
N TYR A 305 10.17 -8.78 17.39
CA TYR A 305 10.25 -8.93 15.93
C TYR A 305 11.51 -8.36 15.31
N GLY A 306 12.34 -7.62 16.05
CA GLY A 306 13.62 -7.12 15.56
C GLY A 306 14.62 -8.24 15.34
N ALA A 307 15.47 -8.11 14.31
CA ALA A 307 16.50 -9.11 14.02
C ALA A 307 17.81 -8.49 13.56
N ILE A 308 18.93 -9.13 13.94
CA ILE A 308 20.25 -8.88 13.38
C ILE A 308 20.74 -10.18 12.75
N VAL A 309 20.96 -10.17 11.44
CA VAL A 309 21.41 -11.30 10.65
C VAL A 309 22.86 -11.07 10.24
N GLN A 310 23.77 -11.86 10.81
CA GLN A 310 25.17 -11.84 10.42
C GLN A 310 25.37 -12.75 9.20
N VAL A 311 25.87 -12.16 8.11
CA VAL A 311 26.24 -12.90 6.90
C VAL A 311 27.76 -13.03 6.79
N ARG A 312 28.24 -13.93 5.94
CA ARG A 312 29.67 -14.06 5.66
C ARG A 312 30.17 -12.92 4.77
N SER A 313 29.32 -12.52 3.82
CA SER A 313 29.54 -11.39 2.92
C SER A 313 28.19 -10.83 2.53
N LEU A 314 28.09 -9.50 2.31
CA LEU A 314 26.87 -8.90 1.76
C LEU A 314 26.52 -9.42 0.34
N GLU A 315 27.47 -10.04 -0.35
CA GLU A 315 27.20 -10.73 -1.63
C GLU A 315 26.21 -11.90 -1.49
N ASP A 316 26.11 -12.47 -0.29
CA ASP A 316 25.21 -13.58 0.03
C ASP A 316 23.80 -13.08 0.44
N SER A 317 23.65 -11.78 0.70
CA SER A 317 22.41 -11.20 1.25
C SER A 317 21.21 -11.14 0.27
N PRO A 318 21.36 -11.00 -1.07
CA PRO A 318 20.20 -10.87 -1.95
C PRO A 318 19.18 -12.00 -1.84
N ALA A 319 19.63 -13.25 -1.65
CA ALA A 319 18.73 -14.38 -1.48
C ALA A 319 17.93 -14.32 -0.16
N LEU A 320 18.53 -13.78 0.90
CA LEU A 320 17.87 -13.59 2.20
C LEU A 320 16.86 -12.44 2.12
N VAL A 321 17.24 -11.32 1.47
CA VAL A 321 16.36 -10.18 1.23
C VAL A 321 15.15 -10.62 0.40
N ASP A 322 15.37 -11.35 -0.69
CA ASP A 322 14.29 -11.86 -1.55
C ASP A 322 13.37 -12.84 -0.82
N ALA A 323 13.90 -13.61 0.15
CA ALA A 323 13.10 -14.49 0.99
C ALA A 323 12.29 -13.73 2.04
N ILE A 324 12.83 -12.66 2.61
CA ILE A 324 12.14 -11.76 3.54
C ILE A 324 11.11 -10.92 2.75
N ALA A 325 11.49 -10.43 1.57
CA ALA A 325 10.69 -9.55 0.71
C ALA A 325 10.12 -8.36 1.49
N PRO A 326 10.98 -7.51 2.06
CA PRO A 326 10.59 -6.45 2.98
C PRO A 326 9.77 -5.36 2.30
N GLU A 327 8.98 -4.65 3.08
CA GLU A 327 8.29 -3.43 2.67
C GLU A 327 9.30 -2.35 2.27
N HIS A 328 10.20 -2.00 3.17
CA HIS A 328 11.28 -1.03 2.96
C HIS A 328 12.63 -1.74 3.00
N LEU A 329 13.45 -1.50 2.00
CA LEU A 329 14.82 -1.99 1.94
C LEU A 329 15.78 -0.80 1.87
N GLU A 330 16.60 -0.61 2.89
CA GLU A 330 17.71 0.35 2.87
C GLU A 330 19.03 -0.36 2.59
N ILE A 331 19.89 0.26 1.79
CA ILE A 331 21.21 -0.29 1.46
C ILE A 331 22.27 0.76 1.83
N ALA A 332 22.76 0.67 3.06
CA ALA A 332 23.80 1.55 3.63
C ALA A 332 25.20 0.88 3.52
N ALA A 333 25.60 0.56 2.29
CA ALA A 333 26.85 -0.13 1.98
C ALA A 333 27.63 0.59 0.88
N ALA A 334 28.93 0.35 0.78
CA ALA A 334 29.82 0.98 -0.21
C ALA A 334 29.34 0.73 -1.66
N ASP A 335 28.89 -0.48 -1.98
CA ASP A 335 28.43 -0.90 -3.30
C ASP A 335 26.88 -1.01 -3.39
N ALA A 336 26.17 -0.04 -2.82
CA ALA A 336 24.71 -0.08 -2.69
C ALA A 336 23.99 -0.27 -4.03
N GLU A 337 24.40 0.39 -5.09
CA GLU A 337 23.82 0.25 -6.45
C GLU A 337 23.95 -1.18 -6.99
N ARG A 338 25.11 -1.79 -6.84
CA ARG A 338 25.36 -3.15 -7.32
C ARG A 338 24.56 -4.20 -6.52
N LEU A 339 24.42 -3.99 -5.21
CA LEU A 339 23.58 -4.85 -4.37
C LEU A 339 22.11 -4.72 -4.75
N SER A 340 21.62 -3.49 -4.93
CA SER A 340 20.22 -3.22 -5.29
C SER A 340 19.82 -3.91 -6.59
N ALA A 341 20.70 -3.90 -7.60
CA ALA A 341 20.46 -4.53 -8.91
C ALA A 341 20.27 -6.06 -8.85
N ARG A 342 20.65 -6.71 -7.75
CA ARG A 342 20.53 -8.16 -7.54
C ARG A 342 19.30 -8.57 -6.73
N ILE A 343 18.59 -7.60 -6.16
CA ILE A 343 17.41 -7.83 -5.31
C ILE A 343 16.16 -7.69 -6.17
N ARG A 344 15.24 -8.63 -6.01
CA ARG A 344 14.02 -8.74 -6.80
C ARG A 344 12.77 -8.39 -6.01
N ASN A 345 12.79 -8.64 -4.70
CA ASN A 345 11.60 -8.60 -3.86
C ASN A 345 11.79 -7.58 -2.73
N ALA A 346 11.36 -6.34 -2.98
CA ALA A 346 11.21 -5.29 -1.98
C ALA A 346 10.07 -4.37 -2.40
N GLY A 347 9.36 -3.79 -1.46
CA GLY A 347 8.33 -2.80 -1.74
C GLY A 347 8.92 -1.49 -2.26
N ALA A 348 9.96 -0.99 -1.60
CA ALA A 348 10.79 0.14 -2.04
C ALA A 348 12.26 -0.11 -1.68
N ILE A 349 13.19 0.45 -2.46
CA ILE A 349 14.64 0.36 -2.23
C ILE A 349 15.20 1.76 -2.06
N PHE A 350 15.89 1.98 -0.94
CA PHE A 350 16.56 3.22 -0.54
C PHE A 350 18.07 3.00 -0.65
N ILE A 351 18.73 3.70 -1.59
CA ILE A 351 20.10 3.43 -1.97
C ILE A 351 21.04 4.45 -1.38
N GLY A 352 22.01 3.99 -0.60
CA GLY A 352 23.06 4.81 0.00
C GLY A 352 22.72 5.33 1.39
N ALA A 353 23.75 5.59 2.20
CA ALA A 353 23.65 5.94 3.60
C ALA A 353 22.91 7.28 3.92
N HIS A 354 22.65 8.11 2.89
CA HIS A 354 21.92 9.37 3.04
C HIS A 354 20.47 9.28 2.56
N THR A 355 19.93 8.07 2.40
CA THR A 355 18.57 7.84 1.90
C THR A 355 17.78 7.00 2.91
N PRO A 356 17.47 7.56 4.09
CA PRO A 356 16.65 6.87 5.07
C PRO A 356 15.20 6.72 4.57
N GLU A 357 14.52 5.68 5.00
CA GLU A 357 13.10 5.38 4.72
C GLU A 357 12.20 6.61 4.90
N ALA A 358 12.41 7.37 5.99
CA ALA A 358 11.64 8.56 6.31
C ALA A 358 11.60 9.62 5.20
N ILE A 359 12.63 9.71 4.35
CA ILE A 359 12.60 10.60 3.17
C ILE A 359 11.56 10.09 2.17
N GLY A 360 11.47 8.76 1.95
CA GLY A 360 10.46 8.15 1.10
C GLY A 360 9.06 8.32 1.64
N ASP A 361 8.91 8.19 2.94
CA ASP A 361 7.62 8.29 3.62
C ASP A 361 6.97 9.68 3.51
N TYR A 362 7.77 10.72 3.41
CA TYR A 362 7.25 12.09 3.43
C TYR A 362 7.45 12.85 2.13
N VAL A 363 8.69 12.97 1.65
CA VAL A 363 9.03 13.95 0.60
C VAL A 363 9.87 13.38 -0.55
N GLY A 364 10.25 12.12 -0.52
CA GLY A 364 11.06 11.48 -1.57
C GLY A 364 10.39 11.49 -2.94
N GLY A 365 9.07 11.37 -2.97
CA GLY A 365 8.25 11.36 -4.17
C GLY A 365 7.73 9.97 -4.53
N SER A 366 8.42 8.89 -4.14
CA SER A 366 7.89 7.52 -4.24
C SER A 366 6.71 7.32 -3.28
N ASN A 367 5.94 6.26 -3.48
CA ASN A 367 4.79 5.97 -2.62
C ASN A 367 5.20 5.14 -1.40
N HIS A 368 4.64 5.46 -0.25
CA HIS A 368 4.84 4.70 0.97
C HIS A 368 3.73 3.66 1.26
N VAL A 369 2.70 3.57 0.43
CA VAL A 369 1.72 2.48 0.51
C VAL A 369 2.31 1.27 -0.19
N LEU A 370 3.02 0.46 0.56
CA LEU A 370 3.89 -0.59 0.06
C LEU A 370 3.38 -1.98 0.48
N PRO A 371 3.76 -3.04 -0.25
CA PRO A 371 3.41 -4.40 0.09
C PRO A 371 4.15 -4.88 1.34
N THR A 372 3.42 -5.29 2.37
CA THR A 372 3.91 -5.84 3.64
C THR A 372 3.76 -7.36 3.69
N ALA A 373 4.20 -7.98 4.77
CA ALA A 373 4.03 -9.42 5.03
C ALA A 373 4.48 -10.29 3.85
N ARG A 374 5.63 -9.97 3.29
CA ARG A 374 6.27 -10.67 2.17
C ARG A 374 5.48 -10.61 0.84
N SER A 375 4.49 -9.74 0.73
CA SER A 375 3.71 -9.61 -0.52
C SER A 375 4.48 -8.89 -1.64
N ALA A 376 5.62 -8.25 -1.35
CA ALA A 376 6.53 -7.70 -2.35
C ALA A 376 7.04 -8.74 -3.37
N ARG A 377 6.86 -10.04 -3.10
CA ARG A 377 7.14 -11.13 -4.05
C ARG A 377 6.19 -11.16 -5.26
N PHE A 378 5.01 -10.57 -5.16
CA PHE A 378 3.97 -10.60 -6.20
C PHE A 378 3.14 -9.32 -6.31
N SER A 379 3.41 -8.32 -5.49
CA SER A 379 2.71 -7.03 -5.48
C SER A 379 3.72 -5.89 -5.49
N SER A 380 3.30 -4.75 -6.03
CA SER A 380 4.06 -3.50 -6.03
C SER A 380 3.45 -2.50 -5.08
N GLY A 381 4.20 -1.46 -4.74
CA GLY A 381 3.65 -0.28 -4.06
C GLY A 381 2.58 0.41 -4.90
N LEU A 382 1.70 1.15 -4.22
CA LEU A 382 0.61 1.88 -4.85
C LEU A 382 1.14 2.87 -5.90
N GLY A 383 0.61 2.79 -7.09
CA GLY A 383 1.01 3.64 -8.21
C GLY A 383 -0.14 3.99 -9.14
N VAL A 384 0.16 4.71 -10.22
CA VAL A 384 -0.85 5.17 -11.18
C VAL A 384 -1.64 4.00 -11.79
N LEU A 385 -0.98 2.86 -12.04
CA LEU A 385 -1.63 1.69 -12.63
C LEU A 385 -2.71 1.06 -11.75
N ASP A 386 -2.65 1.28 -10.44
CA ASP A 386 -3.68 0.84 -9.51
C ASP A 386 -5.03 1.52 -9.74
N PHE A 387 -5.01 2.69 -10.33
CA PHE A 387 -6.18 3.52 -10.63
C PHE A 387 -6.59 3.47 -12.11
N MET A 388 -5.95 2.60 -12.90
CA MET A 388 -6.22 2.48 -14.33
C MET A 388 -6.59 1.06 -14.74
N LYS A 389 -7.38 0.95 -15.80
CA LYS A 389 -7.77 -0.31 -16.44
C LYS A 389 -7.21 -0.38 -17.84
N ARG A 390 -6.61 -1.52 -18.20
CA ARG A 390 -6.18 -1.82 -19.56
C ARG A 390 -7.25 -2.61 -20.28
N THR A 391 -7.79 -2.09 -21.39
CA THR A 391 -8.72 -2.79 -22.27
C THR A 391 -8.01 -3.20 -23.54
N SER A 392 -7.98 -4.48 -23.86
CA SER A 392 -7.43 -5.00 -25.11
C SER A 392 -8.34 -4.62 -26.28
N ILE A 393 -7.71 -4.31 -27.42
CA ILE A 393 -8.41 -3.97 -28.66
C ILE A 393 -7.94 -4.95 -29.73
N LEU A 394 -8.91 -5.54 -30.45
CA LEU A 394 -8.66 -6.37 -31.60
C LEU A 394 -9.64 -5.98 -32.70
N LYS A 395 -9.13 -5.79 -33.95
CA LYS A 395 -9.95 -5.45 -35.11
C LYS A 395 -9.47 -6.24 -36.32
N CYS A 396 -10.39 -7.00 -36.90
CA CYS A 396 -10.20 -7.73 -38.15
C CYS A 396 -11.11 -7.16 -39.22
N GLY A 397 -10.60 -7.07 -40.45
CA GLY A 397 -11.42 -6.98 -41.64
C GLY A 397 -11.75 -8.37 -42.20
N PRO A 398 -12.46 -8.46 -43.34
CA PRO A 398 -12.85 -9.75 -43.95
C PRO A 398 -11.66 -10.64 -44.32
N GLU A 399 -10.56 -10.06 -44.77
CA GLU A 399 -9.36 -10.80 -45.18
C GLU A 399 -8.63 -11.40 -43.97
N GLN A 400 -8.45 -10.63 -42.90
CA GLN A 400 -7.85 -11.09 -41.65
C GLN A 400 -8.70 -12.20 -41.00
N LEU A 401 -10.03 -12.01 -40.99
CA LEU A 401 -10.94 -13.06 -40.51
C LEU A 401 -10.79 -14.33 -41.32
N ARG A 402 -10.72 -14.24 -42.64
CA ARG A 402 -10.55 -15.40 -43.54
C ARG A 402 -9.23 -16.15 -43.26
N ALA A 403 -8.15 -15.40 -43.02
CA ALA A 403 -6.85 -16.00 -42.72
C ALA A 403 -6.81 -16.73 -41.38
N LEU A 404 -7.60 -16.31 -40.39
CA LEU A 404 -7.65 -16.89 -39.05
C LEU A 404 -8.75 -17.94 -38.86
N ALA A 405 -9.71 -18.01 -39.77
CA ALA A 405 -10.95 -18.76 -39.58
C ALA A 405 -10.76 -20.25 -39.36
N ASP A 406 -9.92 -20.90 -40.17
CA ASP A 406 -9.76 -22.37 -40.12
C ASP A 406 -9.18 -22.79 -38.74
N ALA A 407 -8.21 -22.02 -38.22
CA ALA A 407 -7.67 -22.28 -36.90
C ALA A 407 -8.71 -22.05 -35.80
N ALA A 408 -9.44 -20.92 -35.85
CA ALA A 408 -10.46 -20.60 -34.86
C ALA A 408 -11.61 -21.58 -34.83
N ILE A 409 -12.09 -22.03 -36.00
CA ILE A 409 -13.15 -23.04 -36.13
C ILE A 409 -12.67 -24.41 -35.62
N THR A 410 -11.43 -24.79 -35.97
CA THR A 410 -10.86 -26.06 -35.51
C THR A 410 -10.74 -26.11 -34.01
N LEU A 411 -10.23 -25.03 -33.38
CA LEU A 411 -10.10 -24.92 -31.92
C LEU A 411 -11.48 -24.92 -31.23
N GLY A 412 -12.43 -24.13 -31.73
CA GLY A 412 -13.78 -24.11 -31.19
C GLY A 412 -14.46 -25.48 -31.20
N ASN A 413 -14.31 -26.26 -32.30
CA ASN A 413 -14.84 -27.60 -32.39
C ASN A 413 -14.09 -28.59 -31.47
N ALA A 414 -12.75 -28.46 -31.34
CA ALA A 414 -11.96 -29.32 -30.47
C ALA A 414 -12.30 -29.15 -28.99
N GLU A 415 -12.71 -27.94 -28.61
CA GLU A 415 -13.17 -27.61 -27.26
C GLU A 415 -14.66 -27.97 -27.03
N GLY A 416 -15.37 -28.44 -28.04
CA GLY A 416 -16.81 -28.72 -27.99
C GLY A 416 -17.66 -27.43 -27.90
N LEU A 417 -17.14 -26.31 -28.39
CA LEU A 417 -17.79 -25.01 -28.40
C LEU A 417 -18.32 -24.67 -29.81
N ASP A 418 -19.31 -25.41 -30.29
CA ASP A 418 -19.87 -25.32 -31.65
C ASP A 418 -20.36 -23.90 -31.98
N ALA A 419 -20.92 -23.16 -31.01
CA ALA A 419 -21.36 -21.79 -31.21
C ALA A 419 -20.19 -20.84 -31.49
N HIS A 420 -19.01 -21.08 -30.90
CA HIS A 420 -17.79 -20.30 -31.19
C HIS A 420 -17.32 -20.55 -32.63
N ALA A 421 -17.20 -21.81 -33.02
CA ALA A 421 -16.86 -22.20 -34.39
C ALA A 421 -17.87 -21.63 -35.40
N ARG A 422 -19.16 -21.72 -35.10
CA ARG A 422 -20.25 -21.20 -35.95
C ARG A 422 -20.18 -19.66 -36.04
N SER A 423 -19.83 -18.97 -34.98
CA SER A 423 -19.67 -17.51 -34.99
C SER A 423 -18.66 -17.02 -36.00
N VAL A 424 -17.59 -17.77 -36.22
CA VAL A 424 -16.59 -17.49 -37.26
C VAL A 424 -17.06 -17.92 -38.63
N ALA A 425 -17.53 -19.16 -38.77
CA ALA A 425 -17.92 -19.77 -40.02
C ALA A 425 -19.02 -18.99 -40.76
N ILE A 426 -20.03 -18.53 -40.04
CA ILE A 426 -21.18 -17.81 -40.62
C ILE A 426 -20.78 -16.47 -41.27
N ARG A 427 -19.72 -15.81 -40.76
CA ARG A 427 -19.20 -14.57 -41.33
C ARG A 427 -18.44 -14.75 -42.65
N LEU A 428 -18.17 -16.00 -42.97
CA LEU A 428 -17.51 -16.41 -44.21
C LEU A 428 -18.46 -17.20 -45.13
N ASN A 429 -19.76 -17.27 -44.80
CA ASN A 429 -20.77 -18.08 -45.51
C ASN A 429 -20.43 -19.58 -45.55
N ARG A 430 -19.88 -20.11 -44.46
CA ARG A 430 -19.50 -21.52 -44.29
C ARG A 430 -20.38 -22.21 -43.24
#